data_b47fee852769bc2e304d2c8ea1684255
#
_entry.id   b47fee852769bc2e304d2c8ea1684255
#
_cell.length_a   1.000
_cell.length_b   1.000
_cell.length_c   1.000
_cell.angle_alpha   90.00
_cell.angle_beta   90.00
_cell.angle_gamma   90.00
#
_symmetry.space_group_name_H-M   'P 1'
#
loop_
_entity.id
_entity.type
_entity.pdbx_description
1 polymer ?
#
loop_
_entity_poly.entity_id
_entity_poly.type
_entity_poly.pdbx_seq_one_letter_code
_entity_poly.pdbx_strand_id
1 'polypeptide(L)' 'MKKDKYLIIAFDSTSHALDLEDKAKNKMQGRLIPLPREIEAGCGLCFDSLELNQDKWHKFLEEEHVQYAYMKEVIF' A
#
# COMPACT_ATOMS: atom_id res chain seq x y z
N MET A 1 17.59 7.58 15.33
CA MET A 1 16.87 6.53 14.62
C MET A 1 16.98 6.74 13.13
N LYS A 2 17.19 5.67 12.40
CA LYS A 2 17.29 5.70 10.95
C LYS A 2 15.90 5.73 10.34
N LYS A 3 15.65 6.67 9.44
CA LYS A 3 14.38 6.74 8.71
C LYS A 3 14.54 6.06 7.35
N ASP A 4 13.52 5.32 6.97
CA ASP A 4 13.48 4.65 5.67
C ASP A 4 12.37 5.24 4.81
N LYS A 5 12.54 5.11 3.50
CA LYS A 5 11.53 5.49 2.53
C LYS A 5 10.62 4.29 2.27
N TYR A 6 9.33 4.54 2.29
CA TYR A 6 8.31 3.52 2.04
C TYR A 6 7.35 3.98 0.96
N LEU A 7 6.82 3.02 0.22
CA LEU A 7 5.69 3.27 -0.65
C LEU A 7 4.42 2.89 0.11
N ILE A 8 3.51 3.85 0.21
CA ILE A 8 2.23 3.65 0.89
C ILE A 8 1.13 3.59 -0.15
N ILE A 9 0.30 2.56 -0.07
CA ILE A 9 -0.88 2.42 -0.91
C ILE A 9 -2.10 2.64 -0.02
N ALA A 10 -2.88 3.67 -0.34
CA ALA A 10 -4.07 4.02 0.43
C ALA A 10 -5.32 3.46 -0.24
N PHE A 11 -6.36 3.24 0.56
CA PHE A 11 -7.59 2.61 0.10
C PHE A 11 -8.82 3.40 0.53
N ASP A 12 -9.90 3.27 -0.23
CA ASP A 12 -11.19 3.87 0.11
C ASP A 12 -11.99 2.99 1.07
N SER A 13 -11.69 1.70 1.13
CA SER A 13 -12.38 0.80 2.05
C SER A 13 -11.44 -0.27 2.59
N THR A 14 -11.78 -0.77 3.77
CA THR A 14 -11.02 -1.83 4.43
C THR A 14 -11.00 -3.12 3.60
N SER A 15 -12.09 -3.42 2.92
CA SER A 15 -12.14 -4.63 2.10
C SER A 15 -11.12 -4.59 0.94
N HIS A 16 -10.88 -3.42 0.37
CA HIS A 16 -9.85 -3.26 -0.66
C HIS A 16 -8.46 -3.48 -0.09
N ALA A 17 -8.20 -2.99 1.12
CA ALA A 17 -6.92 -3.19 1.79
C ALA A 17 -6.67 -4.67 2.09
N LEU A 18 -7.66 -5.37 2.58
CA LEU A 18 -7.54 -6.80 2.87
C LEU A 18 -7.36 -7.63 1.59
N ASP A 19 -8.01 -7.21 0.50
CA ASP A 19 -7.86 -7.86 -0.79
C ASP A 19 -6.41 -7.76 -1.28
N LEU A 20 -5.80 -6.58 -1.16
CA LEU A 20 -4.40 -6.42 -1.53
C LEU A 20 -3.49 -7.27 -0.66
N GLU A 21 -3.72 -7.27 0.66
CA GLU A 21 -2.91 -8.09 1.57
C GLU A 21 -2.90 -9.56 1.13
N ASP A 22 -4.06 -10.09 0.82
CA ASP A 22 -4.20 -11.47 0.38
C ASP A 22 -3.46 -11.73 -0.94
N LYS A 23 -3.67 -10.87 -1.92
CA LYS A 23 -3.09 -11.06 -3.26
C LYS A 23 -1.59 -10.80 -3.30
N ALA A 24 -1.09 -9.90 -2.48
CA ALA A 24 0.34 -9.59 -2.42
C ALA A 24 1.14 -10.64 -1.65
N LYS A 25 0.50 -11.48 -0.89
CA LYS A 25 1.17 -12.50 -0.08
C LYS A 25 2.08 -13.37 -0.94
N ASN A 26 3.38 -13.41 -0.58
CA ASN A 26 4.41 -14.14 -1.30
C ASN A 26 4.72 -13.61 -2.72
N LYS A 27 4.14 -12.47 -3.10
CA LYS A 27 4.38 -11.88 -4.44
C LYS A 27 5.01 -10.49 -4.35
N MET A 28 4.53 -9.67 -3.42
CA MET A 28 5.03 -8.31 -3.24
C MET A 28 5.36 -8.10 -1.77
N GLN A 29 6.46 -7.41 -1.52
CA GLN A 29 6.88 -7.10 -0.16
C GLN A 29 6.01 -6.02 0.45
N GLY A 30 5.60 -6.20 1.72
CA GLY A 30 4.84 -5.19 2.43
C GLY A 30 3.85 -5.78 3.42
N ARG A 31 3.16 -4.87 4.11
CA ARG A 31 2.16 -5.26 5.12
C ARG A 31 1.14 -4.14 5.31
N LEU A 32 -0.02 -4.50 5.86
CA LEU A 32 -0.99 -3.50 6.27
C LEU A 32 -0.57 -2.88 7.60
N ILE A 33 -0.72 -1.58 7.71
CA ILE A 33 -0.46 -0.84 8.95
C ILE A 33 -1.61 0.14 9.19
N PRO A 34 -1.78 0.62 10.43
CA PRO A 34 -2.71 1.72 10.69
C PRO A 34 -2.30 2.95 9.90
N LEU A 35 -3.27 3.72 9.46
CA LEU A 35 -3.04 4.89 8.63
C LEU A 35 -2.17 5.91 9.36
N PRO A 36 -0.99 6.28 8.83
CA PRO A 36 -0.15 7.31 9.46
C PRO A 36 -0.72 8.71 9.24
N ARG A 37 -0.22 9.69 10.01
CA ARG A 37 -0.69 11.08 9.92
C ARG A 37 -0.53 11.68 8.52
N GLU A 38 0.51 11.28 7.81
CA GLU A 38 0.83 11.83 6.49
C GLU A 38 -0.14 11.36 5.41
N ILE A 39 -0.98 10.38 5.72
CA ILE A 39 -1.87 9.75 4.73
C ILE A 39 -3.32 9.97 5.12
N GLU A 40 -4.11 10.46 4.17
CA GLU A 40 -5.55 10.59 4.34
C GLU A 40 -6.26 9.65 3.37
N ALA A 41 -7.19 8.86 3.90
CA ALA A 41 -7.97 7.94 3.09
C ALA A 41 -9.26 7.55 3.82
N GLY A 42 -10.22 6.99 3.10
CA GLY A 42 -11.47 6.53 3.69
C GLY A 42 -11.33 5.31 4.59
N CYS A 43 -10.30 4.50 4.32
CA CYS A 43 -9.98 3.32 5.13
C CYS A 43 -8.98 3.70 6.22
N GLY A 44 -9.10 3.08 7.40
CA GLY A 44 -8.16 3.30 8.50
C GLY A 44 -6.86 2.51 8.38
N LEU A 45 -6.65 1.82 7.27
CA LEU A 45 -5.46 1.01 7.01
C LEU A 45 -4.81 1.42 5.69
N CYS A 46 -3.51 1.20 5.59
CA CYS A 46 -2.80 1.33 4.32
C CYS A 46 -1.77 0.21 4.18
N PHE A 47 -1.29 -0.01 2.95
CA PHE A 47 -0.27 -1.01 2.69
C PHE A 47 1.09 -0.32 2.66
N ASP A 48 2.02 -0.83 3.43
CA ASP A 48 3.35 -0.26 3.63
C ASP A 48 4.38 -1.18 2.98
N SER A 49 5.16 -0.67 2.04
CA SER A 49 6.11 -1.48 1.30
C SER A 49 7.46 -0.79 1.16
N LEU A 50 8.53 -1.58 1.20
CA LEU A 50 9.88 -1.12 0.86
C LEU A 50 10.14 -1.22 -0.64
N GLU A 51 9.24 -1.83 -1.41
CA GLU A 51 9.33 -1.85 -2.87
C GLU A 51 8.83 -0.51 -3.41
N LEU A 52 9.76 0.35 -3.83
CA LEU A 52 9.46 1.73 -4.22
C LEU A 52 9.11 1.89 -5.70
N ASN A 53 9.21 0.84 -6.49
CA ASN A 53 8.91 0.91 -7.92
C ASN A 53 7.40 0.99 -8.16
N GLN A 54 6.90 2.20 -8.40
CA GLN A 54 5.48 2.43 -8.61
C GLN A 54 4.95 1.75 -9.87
N ASP A 55 5.77 1.67 -10.92
CA ASP A 55 5.35 0.98 -12.15
C ASP A 55 5.09 -0.50 -11.90
N LYS A 56 5.94 -1.13 -11.10
CA LYS A 56 5.76 -2.52 -10.71
C LYS A 56 4.48 -2.70 -9.91
N TRP A 57 4.20 -1.78 -8.98
CA TRP A 57 2.98 -1.81 -8.20
C TRP A 57 1.74 -1.57 -9.07
N HIS A 58 1.78 -0.61 -10.00
CA HIS A 58 0.66 -0.36 -10.91
C HIS A 58 0.33 -1.60 -11.73
N LYS A 59 1.36 -2.25 -12.26
CA LYS A 59 1.18 -3.47 -13.03
C LYS A 59 0.55 -4.58 -12.18
N PHE A 60 1.06 -4.77 -10.96
CA PHE A 60 0.54 -5.79 -10.05
C PHE A 60 -0.93 -5.53 -9.70
N LEU A 61 -1.25 -4.29 -9.31
CA LEU A 61 -2.61 -3.93 -8.91
C LEU A 61 -3.59 -4.08 -10.07
N GLU A 62 -3.16 -3.74 -11.28
CA GLU A 62 -3.98 -3.90 -12.47
C GLU A 62 -4.20 -5.39 -12.80
N GLU A 63 -3.15 -6.19 -12.79
CA GLU A 63 -3.25 -7.62 -13.09
C GLU A 63 -4.10 -8.37 -12.07
N GLU A 64 -4.04 -8.00 -10.80
CA GLU A 64 -4.78 -8.65 -9.73
C GLU A 64 -6.15 -8.01 -9.49
N HIS A 65 -6.50 -6.98 -10.25
CA HIS A 65 -7.79 -6.27 -10.14
C HIS A 65 -8.03 -5.72 -8.73
N VAL A 66 -6.99 -5.18 -8.10
CA VAL A 66 -7.10 -4.60 -6.76
C VAL A 66 -7.48 -3.13 -6.88
N GLN A 67 -8.51 -2.71 -6.14
CA GLN A 67 -8.91 -1.31 -6.07
C GLN A 67 -8.14 -0.59 -4.97
N TYR A 68 -7.67 0.62 -5.26
CA TYR A 68 -6.96 1.44 -4.30
C TYR A 68 -7.24 2.91 -4.58
N ALA A 69 -6.97 3.78 -3.61
CA ALA A 69 -7.19 5.22 -3.78
C ALA A 69 -6.00 5.90 -4.43
N TYR A 70 -4.80 5.73 -3.87
CA TYR A 70 -3.58 6.33 -4.42
C TYR A 70 -2.34 5.69 -3.79
N MET A 71 -1.18 6.00 -4.37
CA MET A 71 0.13 5.63 -3.82
C MET A 71 0.93 6.88 -3.53
N LYS A 72 1.76 6.81 -2.48
CA LYS A 72 2.62 7.92 -2.10
C LYS A 72 3.89 7.39 -1.43
N GLU A 73 5.04 7.99 -1.74
CA GLU A 73 6.26 7.70 -1.01
C GLU A 73 6.31 8.57 0.25
N VAL A 74 6.65 7.95 1.37
CA VAL A 74 6.80 8.64 2.64
C VAL A 74 8.08 8.18 3.33
N ILE A 75 8.58 9.01 4.21
CA ILE A 75 9.78 8.69 5.02
C ILE A 75 9.36 8.64 6.48
N PHE A 76 9.63 7.52 7.09
CA PHE A 76 9.36 7.34 8.52
C PHE A 76 10.63 7.26 9.32
#